data_dc17c1575e6395f3af7c2ef52fde1e8b
#
_entry.id   dc17c1575e6395f3af7c2ef52fde1e8b
#
_cell.length_a   1.000
_cell.length_b   1.000
_cell.length_c   1.000
_cell.angle_alpha   90.00
_cell.angle_beta   90.00
_cell.angle_gamma   90.00
#
_symmetry.space_group_name_H-M   'P 1'
#
loop_
_entity.id
_entity.type
_entity.pdbx_description
1 polymer ?
#
loop_
_entity_poly.entity_id
_entity_poly.type
_entity_poly.pdbx_seq_one_letter_code
_entity_poly.pdbx_strand_id
1 'polypeptide(L)'
;MQDRVLILGSTGLIGHQVYNYLKGSGLYELHNIAYRNKLQENTILLDARDENNLIEQIVSIKPQYIVNCIGILISGSNKDPENAVFLNAYMPHRLARLADIIDAKLIHISTDCVFSGDKKETYIETDEKDGRGLYAMSKGVGEIVSNKHLTLR
;
A
#
# COMPACT_ATOMS: atom_id res chain seq x y z
N MET A 1 -21.68 4.17 -13.85
CA MET A 1 -20.47 3.30 -13.92
C MET A 1 -19.97 3.15 -12.50
N GLN A 2 -19.59 1.94 -12.10
CA GLN A 2 -18.98 1.74 -10.77
C GLN A 2 -17.55 2.27 -10.80
N ASP A 3 -17.09 2.82 -9.66
CA ASP A 3 -15.68 3.20 -9.53
C ASP A 3 -14.79 1.95 -9.47
N ARG A 4 -13.65 2.00 -10.19
CA ARG A 4 -12.66 0.93 -10.19
C ARG A 4 -11.70 1.11 -9.02
N VAL A 5 -11.56 0.06 -8.22
CA VAL A 5 -10.62 0.00 -7.11
C VAL A 5 -9.56 -1.06 -7.40
N LEU A 6 -8.30 -0.65 -7.42
CA LEU A 6 -7.16 -1.55 -7.57
C LEU A 6 -6.52 -1.79 -6.21
N ILE A 7 -6.46 -3.06 -5.79
CA ILE A 7 -5.84 -3.48 -4.53
C ILE A 7 -4.48 -4.12 -4.82
N LEU A 8 -3.41 -3.52 -4.34
CA LEU A 8 -2.05 -4.03 -4.44
C LEU A 8 -1.72 -4.83 -3.19
N GLY A 9 -1.14 -6.02 -3.35
CA GLY A 9 -0.84 -6.93 -2.24
C GLY A 9 -2.10 -7.64 -1.71
N SER A 10 -3.01 -8.01 -2.60
CA SER A 10 -4.33 -8.56 -2.29
C SER A 10 -4.32 -9.89 -1.52
N THR A 11 -3.21 -10.63 -1.50
CA THR A 11 -3.06 -11.88 -0.72
C THR A 11 -2.41 -11.66 0.65
N GLY A 12 -2.01 -10.42 0.97
CA GLY A 12 -1.47 -10.06 2.29
C GLY A 12 -2.55 -9.98 3.37
N LEU A 13 -2.12 -9.82 4.64
CA LEU A 13 -3.00 -9.78 5.82
C LEU A 13 -4.11 -8.74 5.70
N ILE A 14 -3.80 -7.54 5.26
CA ILE A 14 -4.78 -6.46 5.09
C ILE A 14 -5.46 -6.56 3.71
N GLY A 15 -4.68 -6.81 2.65
CA GLY A 15 -5.18 -6.76 1.28
C GLY A 15 -6.33 -7.71 1.00
N HIS A 16 -6.29 -8.95 1.53
CA HIS A 16 -7.38 -9.89 1.33
C HIS A 16 -8.66 -9.48 2.08
N GLN A 17 -8.54 -8.87 3.25
CA GLN A 17 -9.69 -8.35 4.01
C GLN A 17 -10.34 -7.17 3.29
N VAL A 18 -9.53 -6.21 2.81
CA VAL A 18 -10.02 -5.07 2.02
C VAL A 18 -10.74 -5.57 0.77
N TYR A 19 -10.14 -6.52 0.03
CA TYR A 19 -10.76 -7.08 -1.16
C TYR A 19 -12.11 -7.73 -0.85
N ASN A 20 -12.17 -8.60 0.16
CA ASN A 20 -13.38 -9.33 0.52
C ASN A 20 -14.50 -8.38 1.01
N TYR A 21 -14.14 -7.37 1.82
CA TYR A 21 -15.10 -6.37 2.30
C TYR A 21 -15.71 -5.58 1.14
N LEU A 22 -14.86 -5.04 0.25
CA LEU A 22 -15.33 -4.27 -0.90
C LEU A 22 -16.14 -5.13 -1.88
N LYS A 23 -15.74 -6.40 -2.09
CA LYS A 23 -16.50 -7.35 -2.91
C LYS A 23 -17.89 -7.60 -2.34
N GLY A 24 -18.00 -7.76 -1.02
CA GLY A 24 -19.27 -7.95 -0.33
C GLY A 24 -20.21 -6.75 -0.44
N SER A 25 -19.69 -5.54 -0.60
CA SER A 25 -20.49 -4.33 -0.76
C SER A 25 -21.19 -4.24 -2.13
N GLY A 26 -20.61 -4.84 -3.18
CA GLY A 26 -21.13 -4.76 -4.56
C GLY A 26 -21.07 -3.37 -5.21
N LEU A 27 -20.41 -2.38 -4.55
CA LEU A 27 -20.42 -0.98 -4.98
C LEU A 27 -19.33 -0.64 -6.00
N TYR A 28 -18.29 -1.48 -6.11
CA TYR A 28 -17.07 -1.19 -6.86
C TYR A 28 -16.74 -2.28 -7.87
N GLU A 29 -16.10 -1.89 -8.98
CA GLU A 29 -15.42 -2.81 -9.88
C GLU A 29 -14.02 -3.08 -9.32
N LEU A 30 -13.75 -4.32 -8.88
CA LEU A 30 -12.52 -4.66 -8.17
C LEU A 30 -11.48 -5.31 -9.07
N HIS A 31 -10.29 -4.73 -9.05
CA HIS A 31 -9.06 -5.30 -9.61
C HIS A 31 -8.08 -5.57 -8.49
N ASN A 32 -7.24 -6.59 -8.65
CA ASN A 32 -6.28 -6.91 -7.62
C ASN A 32 -4.97 -7.48 -8.19
N ILE A 33 -3.86 -7.10 -7.55
CA ILE A 33 -2.51 -7.55 -7.89
C ILE A 33 -1.92 -8.25 -6.68
N ALA A 34 -1.31 -9.41 -6.90
CA ALA A 34 -0.58 -10.18 -5.91
C ALA A 34 0.77 -10.67 -6.45
N TYR A 35 1.71 -11.00 -5.55
CA TYR A 35 3.06 -11.39 -5.96
C TYR A 35 3.13 -12.85 -6.45
N ARG A 36 2.72 -13.80 -5.61
CA ARG A 36 2.97 -15.24 -5.84
C ARG A 36 1.70 -16.06 -6.04
N ASN A 37 0.67 -15.77 -5.29
CA ASN A 37 -0.54 -16.57 -5.25
C ASN A 37 -1.75 -15.74 -5.67
N LYS A 38 -2.68 -16.35 -6.34
CA LYS A 38 -3.95 -15.70 -6.69
C LYS A 38 -4.88 -15.67 -5.47
N LEU A 39 -5.56 -14.55 -5.26
CA LEU A 39 -6.68 -14.43 -4.33
C LEU A 39 -7.98 -14.90 -5.00
N GLN A 40 -8.14 -14.54 -6.26
CA GLN A 40 -9.28 -14.90 -7.13
C GLN A 40 -8.73 -15.31 -8.50
N GLU A 41 -9.58 -15.89 -9.34
CA GLU A 41 -9.18 -16.33 -10.67
C GLU A 41 -8.63 -15.19 -11.54
N ASN A 42 -9.23 -14.00 -11.43
CA ASN A 42 -8.84 -12.78 -12.13
C ASN A 42 -7.72 -11.98 -11.44
N THR A 43 -7.05 -12.53 -10.42
CA THR A 43 -5.90 -11.87 -9.79
C THR A 43 -4.74 -11.78 -10.77
N ILE A 44 -4.21 -10.58 -10.95
CA ILE A 44 -2.99 -10.34 -11.73
C ILE A 44 -1.79 -10.70 -10.85
N LEU A 45 -0.97 -11.65 -11.31
CA LEU A 45 0.29 -12.01 -10.64
C LEU A 45 1.40 -11.12 -11.18
N LEU A 46 2.03 -10.34 -10.28
CA LEU A 46 3.06 -9.39 -10.63
C LEU A 46 3.96 -9.08 -9.43
N ASP A 47 5.26 -9.00 -9.68
CA ASP A 47 6.22 -8.45 -8.73
C ASP A 47 6.18 -6.92 -8.81
N ALA A 48 5.83 -6.25 -7.72
CA ALA A 48 5.75 -4.79 -7.68
C ALA A 48 7.11 -4.08 -7.92
N ARG A 49 8.23 -4.82 -7.87
CA ARG A 49 9.56 -4.32 -8.25
C ARG A 49 9.75 -4.19 -9.76
N ASP A 50 8.95 -4.89 -10.55
CA ASP A 50 8.82 -4.65 -11.98
C ASP A 50 7.92 -3.43 -12.20
N GLU A 51 8.54 -2.23 -12.03
CA GLU A 51 7.82 -0.96 -12.11
C GLU A 51 7.15 -0.76 -13.47
N ASN A 52 7.77 -1.18 -14.56
CA ASN A 52 7.22 -0.99 -15.90
C ASN A 52 5.91 -1.76 -16.06
N ASN A 53 5.91 -3.03 -15.70
CA ASN A 53 4.72 -3.86 -15.77
C ASN A 53 3.64 -3.38 -14.79
N LEU A 54 4.03 -2.96 -13.58
CA LEU A 54 3.07 -2.37 -12.61
C LEU A 54 2.40 -1.11 -13.18
N ILE A 55 3.16 -0.22 -13.79
CA ILE A 55 2.64 0.99 -14.44
C ILE A 55 1.68 0.64 -15.58
N GLU A 56 2.07 -0.30 -16.45
CA GLU A 56 1.21 -0.75 -17.56
C GLU A 56 -0.13 -1.29 -17.05
N GLN A 57 -0.14 -2.12 -16.01
CA GLN A 57 -1.37 -2.62 -15.42
C GLN A 57 -2.23 -1.50 -14.83
N ILE A 58 -1.64 -0.59 -14.06
CA ILE A 58 -2.38 0.53 -13.47
C ILE A 58 -2.99 1.44 -14.56
N VAL A 59 -2.22 1.77 -15.60
CA VAL A 59 -2.68 2.59 -16.73
C VAL A 59 -3.78 1.88 -17.53
N SER A 60 -3.67 0.57 -17.72
CA SER A 60 -4.70 -0.24 -18.42
C SER A 60 -6.02 -0.29 -17.64
N ILE A 61 -5.95 -0.51 -16.32
CA ILE A 61 -7.12 -0.60 -15.44
C ILE A 61 -7.79 0.78 -15.27
N LYS A 62 -7.01 1.87 -15.23
CA LYS A 62 -7.48 3.24 -14.96
C LYS A 62 -8.34 3.31 -13.70
N PRO A 63 -7.83 2.88 -12.52
CA PRO A 63 -8.61 2.89 -11.29
C PRO A 63 -8.89 4.32 -10.82
N GLN A 64 -10.01 4.55 -10.14
CA GLN A 64 -10.29 5.76 -9.38
C GLN A 64 -9.59 5.72 -8.00
N TYR A 65 -9.40 4.51 -7.46
CA TYR A 65 -8.72 4.31 -6.17
C TYR A 65 -7.67 3.22 -6.29
N ILE A 66 -6.49 3.48 -5.74
CA ILE A 66 -5.43 2.49 -5.55
C ILE A 66 -5.28 2.27 -4.05
N VAL A 67 -5.48 1.03 -3.58
CA VAL A 67 -5.24 0.65 -2.18
C VAL A 67 -3.93 -0.12 -2.12
N ASN A 68 -2.89 0.50 -1.55
CA ASN A 68 -1.59 -0.12 -1.41
C ASN A 68 -1.46 -0.83 -0.07
N CYS A 69 -1.60 -2.15 -0.10
CA CYS A 69 -1.39 -3.06 1.04
C CYS A 69 -0.05 -3.80 0.96
N ILE A 70 0.83 -3.43 0.01
CA ILE A 70 2.17 -4.03 -0.07
C ILE A 70 3.04 -3.51 1.06
N GLY A 71 3.77 -4.42 1.70
CA GLY A 71 4.77 -4.08 2.69
C GLY A 71 5.51 -5.32 3.17
N ILE A 72 6.77 -5.10 3.57
CA ILE A 72 7.62 -6.12 4.18
C ILE A 72 7.62 -5.88 5.68
N LEU A 73 7.22 -6.89 6.44
CA LEU A 73 7.13 -6.86 7.90
C LEU A 73 8.51 -6.91 8.56
N ILE A 74 8.55 -6.79 9.90
CA ILE A 74 9.78 -6.67 10.72
C ILE A 74 10.83 -7.73 10.35
N SER A 75 10.46 -9.02 10.39
CA SER A 75 11.40 -10.11 10.12
C SER A 75 11.93 -10.10 8.69
N GLY A 76 11.09 -9.75 7.73
CA GLY A 76 11.46 -9.60 6.32
C GLY A 76 12.36 -8.40 6.10
N SER A 77 12.09 -7.27 6.75
CA SER A 77 12.89 -6.05 6.64
C SER A 77 14.32 -6.25 7.14
N ASN A 78 14.48 -6.99 8.24
CA ASN A 78 15.82 -7.30 8.77
C ASN A 78 16.58 -8.29 7.88
N LYS A 79 15.87 -9.20 7.20
CA LYS A 79 16.47 -10.23 6.33
C LYS A 79 16.85 -9.68 4.96
N ASP A 80 16.06 -8.76 4.43
CA ASP A 80 16.24 -8.17 3.11
C ASP A 80 15.99 -6.65 3.18
N PRO A 81 16.99 -5.88 3.67
CA PRO A 81 16.90 -4.44 3.86
C PRO A 81 16.61 -3.65 2.58
N GLU A 82 17.22 -4.04 1.46
CA GLU A 82 17.05 -3.37 0.17
C GLU A 82 15.60 -3.43 -0.28
N ASN A 83 15.01 -4.61 -0.24
CA ASN A 83 13.63 -4.83 -0.62
C ASN A 83 12.64 -4.14 0.34
N ALA A 84 13.00 -4.06 1.63
CA ALA A 84 12.21 -3.30 2.61
C ALA A 84 12.21 -1.80 2.30
N VAL A 85 13.36 -1.21 1.99
CA VAL A 85 13.43 0.20 1.58
C VAL A 85 12.66 0.45 0.29
N PHE A 86 12.81 -0.44 -0.70
CA PHE A 86 12.09 -0.31 -1.96
C PHE A 86 10.56 -0.34 -1.77
N LEU A 87 10.04 -1.39 -1.14
CA LEU A 87 8.59 -1.61 -1.05
C LEU A 87 7.90 -0.77 0.04
N ASN A 88 8.57 -0.53 1.18
CA ASN A 88 7.97 0.21 2.29
C ASN A 88 8.16 1.72 2.18
N ALA A 89 9.29 2.19 1.63
CA ALA A 89 9.62 3.61 1.59
C ALA A 89 9.44 4.23 0.20
N TYR A 90 10.06 3.66 -0.85
CA TYR A 90 10.07 4.25 -2.19
C TYR A 90 8.76 4.06 -2.95
N MET A 91 8.26 2.82 -2.99
CA MET A 91 7.08 2.44 -3.78
C MET A 91 5.81 3.27 -3.48
N PRO A 92 5.46 3.58 -2.22
CA PRO A 92 4.30 4.41 -1.94
C PRO A 92 4.34 5.78 -2.62
N HIS A 93 5.52 6.44 -2.64
CA HIS A 93 5.68 7.73 -3.32
C HIS A 93 5.58 7.60 -4.85
N ARG A 94 6.10 6.50 -5.42
CA ARG A 94 5.92 6.21 -6.85
C ARG A 94 4.45 6.02 -7.21
N LEU A 95 3.71 5.27 -6.38
CA LEU A 95 2.27 5.07 -6.57
C LEU A 95 1.48 6.38 -6.41
N ALA A 96 1.85 7.25 -5.48
CA ALA A 96 1.21 8.56 -5.32
C ALA A 96 1.38 9.42 -6.58
N ARG A 97 2.61 9.51 -7.12
CA ARG A 97 2.87 10.23 -8.37
C ARG A 97 2.11 9.65 -9.56
N LEU A 98 2.05 8.31 -9.65
CA LEU A 98 1.30 7.66 -10.72
C LEU A 98 -0.21 7.91 -10.57
N ALA A 99 -0.73 7.84 -9.34
CA ALA A 99 -2.12 8.18 -9.05
C ALA A 99 -2.46 9.63 -9.43
N ASP A 100 -1.53 10.58 -9.22
CA ASP A 100 -1.71 11.97 -9.70
C ASP A 100 -1.82 12.06 -11.21
N ILE A 101 -0.95 11.35 -11.93
CA ILE A 101 -0.92 11.37 -13.42
C ILE A 101 -2.23 10.85 -14.02
N ILE A 102 -2.82 9.81 -13.42
CA ILE A 102 -4.05 9.17 -13.94
C ILE A 102 -5.33 9.68 -13.25
N ASP A 103 -5.22 10.73 -12.43
CA ASP A 103 -6.29 11.31 -11.62
C ASP A 103 -6.98 10.29 -10.69
N ALA A 104 -6.21 9.40 -10.10
CA ALA A 104 -6.66 8.46 -9.06
C ALA A 104 -6.33 8.97 -7.66
N LYS A 105 -6.93 8.34 -6.64
CA LYS A 105 -6.61 8.55 -5.23
C LYS A 105 -5.86 7.32 -4.69
N LEU A 106 -4.70 7.56 -4.06
CA LEU A 106 -3.97 6.51 -3.34
C LEU A 106 -4.44 6.45 -1.89
N ILE A 107 -4.70 5.23 -1.41
CA ILE A 107 -4.89 4.89 0.00
C ILE A 107 -3.73 3.95 0.37
N HIS A 108 -2.78 4.45 1.16
CA HIS A 108 -1.61 3.69 1.57
C HIS A 108 -1.75 3.17 2.99
N ILE A 109 -1.54 1.87 3.19
CA ILE A 109 -1.53 1.24 4.51
C ILE A 109 -0.12 1.35 5.10
N SER A 110 0.00 2.14 6.17
CA SER A 110 1.18 2.27 7.00
C SER A 110 1.10 1.35 8.23
N THR A 111 1.57 1.81 9.38
CA THR A 111 1.61 1.07 10.64
C THR A 111 1.74 2.02 11.82
N ASP A 112 1.20 1.65 12.96
CA ASP A 112 1.43 2.31 14.25
C ASP A 112 2.88 2.16 14.74
N CYS A 113 3.61 1.15 14.25
CA CYS A 113 5.03 0.94 14.57
C CYS A 113 5.94 2.12 14.13
N VAL A 114 5.42 3.11 13.37
CA VAL A 114 6.16 4.36 13.12
C VAL A 114 6.38 5.15 14.40
N PHE A 115 5.67 4.82 15.47
CA PHE A 115 5.85 5.35 16.81
C PHE A 115 6.58 4.34 17.71
N SER A 116 7.41 4.83 18.64
CA SER A 116 8.20 3.99 19.56
C SER A 116 7.36 3.29 20.63
N GLY A 117 6.21 3.87 20.99
CA GLY A 117 5.40 3.45 22.14
C GLY A 117 5.88 4.06 23.46
N ASP A 118 6.91 4.89 23.48
CA ASP A 118 7.51 5.45 24.71
C ASP A 118 6.72 6.66 25.25
N LYS A 119 5.79 7.24 24.46
CA LYS A 119 4.94 8.36 24.88
C LYS A 119 3.92 7.90 25.91
N LYS A 120 3.73 8.69 26.97
CA LYS A 120 2.75 8.40 28.04
C LYS A 120 1.31 8.68 27.63
N GLU A 121 1.12 9.67 26.77
CA GLU A 121 -0.17 10.06 26.22
C GLU A 121 -0.48 9.27 24.95
N THR A 122 -1.72 9.36 24.48
CA THR A 122 -2.14 8.80 23.19
C THR A 122 -1.41 9.49 22.03
N TYR A 123 -0.90 8.70 21.08
CA TYR A 123 -0.34 9.23 19.84
C TYR A 123 -1.44 9.83 18.96
N ILE A 124 -1.08 10.90 18.27
CA ILE A 124 -1.89 11.53 17.23
C ILE A 124 -1.13 11.58 15.92
N GLU A 125 -1.81 11.88 14.82
CA GLU A 125 -1.26 11.80 13.46
C GLU A 125 -0.08 12.76 13.22
N THR A 126 -0.01 13.86 13.98
CA THR A 126 1.04 14.89 13.89
C THR A 126 2.24 14.63 14.78
N ASP A 127 2.22 13.60 15.61
CA ASP A 127 3.35 13.25 16.46
C ASP A 127 4.56 12.82 15.62
N GLU A 128 5.76 13.06 16.17
CA GLU A 128 7.01 12.64 15.56
C GLU A 128 7.05 11.11 15.40
N LYS A 129 7.48 10.67 14.22
CA LYS A 129 7.67 9.25 13.91
C LYS A 129 9.03 8.80 14.46
N ASP A 130 9.06 8.41 15.71
CA ASP A 130 10.23 8.01 16.49
C ASP A 130 10.43 6.49 16.59
N GLY A 131 9.68 5.72 15.80
CA GLY A 131 9.75 4.27 15.73
C GLY A 131 11.14 3.76 15.34
N ARG A 132 11.58 2.66 15.97
CA ARG A 132 12.94 2.13 15.85
C ARG A 132 12.99 0.89 14.95
N GLY A 133 14.15 0.72 14.31
CA GLY A 133 14.41 -0.39 13.40
C GLY A 133 13.93 -0.15 11.98
N LEU A 134 14.46 -0.94 11.05
CA LEU A 134 14.29 -0.72 9.62
C LEU A 134 12.83 -0.75 9.17
N TYR A 135 12.00 -1.62 9.75
CA TYR A 135 10.58 -1.68 9.43
C TYR A 135 9.87 -0.36 9.74
N ALA A 136 9.99 0.11 10.99
CA ALA A 136 9.36 1.36 11.43
C ALA A 136 9.84 2.55 10.60
N MET A 137 11.17 2.68 10.42
CA MET A 137 11.79 3.76 9.66
C MET A 137 11.36 3.74 8.19
N SER A 138 11.42 2.59 7.52
CA SER A 138 11.05 2.49 6.10
C SER A 138 9.56 2.74 5.88
N LYS A 139 8.68 2.25 6.76
CA LYS A 139 7.24 2.55 6.71
C LYS A 139 6.98 4.04 6.97
N GLY A 140 7.65 4.63 7.95
CA GLY A 140 7.53 6.05 8.27
C GLY A 140 7.97 6.97 7.13
N VAL A 141 9.04 6.61 6.39
CA VAL A 141 9.47 7.33 5.18
C VAL A 141 8.47 7.18 4.04
N GLY A 142 7.82 6.01 3.92
CA GLY A 142 6.84 5.74 2.86
C GLY A 142 5.47 6.41 3.07
N GLU A 143 5.22 7.06 4.18
CA GLU A 143 3.96 7.75 4.43
C GLU A 143 3.80 8.98 3.53
N ILE A 144 2.65 9.08 2.89
CA ILE A 144 2.32 10.17 1.97
C ILE A 144 1.58 11.27 2.75
N VAL A 145 2.15 12.46 2.74
CA VAL A 145 1.50 13.68 3.24
C VAL A 145 0.92 14.42 2.05
N SER A 146 -0.40 14.42 1.93
CA SER A 146 -1.10 14.95 0.76
C SER A 146 -2.53 15.35 1.11
N ASN A 147 -3.07 16.33 0.40
CA ASN A 147 -4.50 16.68 0.48
C ASN A 147 -5.39 15.75 -0.38
N LYS A 148 -4.79 14.97 -1.31
CA LYS A 148 -5.50 14.07 -2.23
C LYS A 148 -5.42 12.62 -1.80
N HIS A 149 -4.25 12.18 -1.35
CA HIS A 149 -3.98 10.80 -0.98
C HIS A 149 -4.15 10.59 0.52
N LEU A 150 -4.36 9.36 0.94
CA LEU A 150 -4.58 8.99 2.33
C LEU A 150 -3.53 7.97 2.78
N THR A 151 -2.92 8.20 3.93
CA THR A 151 -2.13 7.21 4.66
C THR A 151 -2.90 6.76 5.90
N LEU A 152 -3.05 5.45 6.09
CA LEU A 152 -3.68 4.83 7.27
C LEU A 152 -2.61 4.10 8.08
N ARG A 153 -2.56 4.35 9.39
CA ARG A 153 -1.70 3.66 10.37
C ARG A 153 -2.45 2.59 11.12
#